data_e9e515c513140ce5143f626d796c11aa
#
_entry.id   e9e515c513140ce5143f626d796c11aa
#
_cell.length_a   1.000
_cell.length_b   1.000
_cell.length_c   1.000
_cell.angle_alpha   90.00
_cell.angle_beta   90.00
_cell.angle_gamma   90.00
#
_symmetry.space_group_name_H-M   'P 1'
#
loop_
_entity.id
_entity.type
_entity.pdbx_description
1 polymer ?
#
loop_
_entity_poly.entity_id
_entity_poly.type
_entity_poly.pdbx_seq_one_letter_code
_entity_poly.pdbx_strand_id
1 'polypeptide(L)'
;MRVWFNQWFSTAYHLIELMRAGSPGKITFVGSSANPNALYRLVSDEWHTEPTLPVSDEYVEYCLEFCKRNKIDVFFPRRGLTLLSRHMEEFRAAGTILAAGSDYKIMRLLDDKAATYAFFEARDASLVPAHLVAGTYEEFCAAYETLRPHCRRVCCKLTKDEGAETFRVIDDTLLRSGYCHGFSLPRS
;
A
#
# COMPACT_ATOMS: atom_id res chain seq x y z
N MET A 1 2.56 16.52 20.59
CA MET A 1 3.06 15.66 19.51
C MET A 1 2.23 15.89 18.26
N ARG A 2 2.86 16.15 17.14
CA ARG A 2 2.21 16.38 15.84
C ARG A 2 2.38 15.17 14.94
N VAL A 3 1.27 14.57 14.52
CA VAL A 3 1.25 13.32 13.73
C VAL A 3 0.64 13.63 12.37
N TRP A 4 1.37 13.35 11.31
CA TRP A 4 0.95 13.61 9.94
C TRP A 4 0.51 12.34 9.23
N PHE A 5 -0.71 12.38 8.66
CA PHE A 5 -1.28 11.36 7.78
C PHE A 5 -1.40 11.93 6.36
N ASN A 6 -0.75 11.29 5.39
CA ASN A 6 -0.86 11.73 4.00
C ASN A 6 -1.39 10.64 3.06
N GLN A 7 -2.21 11.02 2.10
CA GLN A 7 -2.75 10.16 1.03
C GLN A 7 -3.41 8.86 1.55
N TRP A 8 -3.96 8.88 2.76
CA TRP A 8 -4.61 7.73 3.36
C TRP A 8 -6.00 7.46 2.78
N PHE A 9 -6.44 6.20 2.91
CA PHE A 9 -7.81 5.80 2.66
C PHE A 9 -8.76 6.28 3.78
N SER A 10 -10.05 6.07 3.59
CA SER A 10 -11.09 6.36 4.60
C SER A 10 -10.83 5.71 5.96
N THR A 11 -10.09 4.59 6.00
CA THR A 11 -9.70 3.90 7.24
C THR A 11 -8.90 4.76 8.21
N ALA A 12 -8.17 5.78 7.72
CA ALA A 12 -7.47 6.73 8.59
C ALA A 12 -8.42 7.48 9.52
N TYR A 13 -9.68 7.68 9.14
CA TYR A 13 -10.69 8.28 10.00
C TYR A 13 -10.78 7.55 11.35
N HIS A 14 -11.01 6.24 11.31
CA HIS A 14 -11.11 5.43 12.52
C HIS A 14 -9.79 5.31 13.29
N LEU A 15 -8.66 5.25 12.58
CA LEU A 15 -7.36 5.20 13.22
C LEU A 15 -7.08 6.48 14.03
N ILE A 16 -7.35 7.64 13.46
CA ILE A 16 -7.20 8.93 14.13
C ILE A 16 -8.11 9.01 15.36
N GLU A 17 -9.38 8.60 15.24
CA GLU A 17 -10.34 8.58 16.34
C GLU A 17 -9.88 7.67 17.48
N LEU A 18 -9.37 6.47 17.17
CA LEU A 18 -8.83 5.56 18.19
C LEU A 18 -7.59 6.14 18.90
N MET A 19 -6.67 6.74 18.14
CA MET A 19 -5.48 7.38 18.71
C MET A 19 -5.88 8.58 19.59
N ARG A 20 -6.87 9.36 19.18
CA ARG A 20 -7.40 10.50 19.93
C ARG A 20 -8.01 10.03 21.25
N ALA A 21 -8.83 8.98 21.23
CA ALA A 21 -9.45 8.40 22.41
C ALA A 21 -8.41 7.86 23.42
N GLY A 22 -7.34 7.23 22.92
CA GLY A 22 -6.26 6.70 23.74
C GLY A 22 -5.29 7.75 24.29
N SER A 23 -5.30 8.98 23.74
CA SER A 23 -4.35 10.04 24.11
C SER A 23 -5.00 11.43 24.08
N PRO A 24 -6.06 11.68 24.88
CA PRO A 24 -6.82 12.91 24.78
C PRO A 24 -5.97 14.15 24.99
N GLY A 25 -6.04 15.09 24.03
CA GLY A 25 -5.35 16.38 24.07
C GLY A 25 -3.83 16.36 23.89
N LYS A 26 -3.21 15.19 23.68
CA LYS A 26 -1.74 15.04 23.56
C LYS A 26 -1.24 15.03 22.12
N ILE A 27 -2.13 14.79 21.16
CA ILE A 27 -1.78 14.62 19.74
C ILE A 27 -2.54 15.66 18.92
N THR A 28 -1.82 16.35 18.06
CA THR A 28 -2.38 17.16 16.97
C THR A 28 -2.29 16.34 15.69
N PHE A 29 -3.41 16.04 15.08
CA PHE A 29 -3.49 15.28 13.84
C PHE A 29 -3.47 16.22 12.64
N VAL A 30 -2.42 16.12 11.84
CA VAL A 30 -2.26 16.86 10.58
C VAL A 30 -2.63 15.91 9.45
N GLY A 31 -3.63 16.26 8.67
CA GLY A 31 -4.06 15.48 7.50
C GLY A 31 -3.69 16.18 6.21
N SER A 32 -3.34 15.42 5.18
CA SER A 32 -3.16 15.97 3.84
C SER A 32 -3.50 14.98 2.73
N SER A 33 -4.05 15.48 1.63
CA SER A 33 -4.36 14.68 0.44
C SER A 33 -4.50 15.57 -0.79
N ALA A 34 -4.22 15.01 -1.98
CA ALA A 34 -4.63 15.60 -3.24
C ALA A 34 -6.15 15.47 -3.47
N ASN A 35 -6.81 14.50 -2.79
CA ASN A 35 -8.26 14.36 -2.84
C ASN A 35 -8.94 15.29 -1.81
N PRO A 36 -9.69 16.31 -2.23
CA PRO A 36 -10.37 17.25 -1.32
C PRO A 36 -11.47 16.59 -0.48
N ASN A 37 -11.96 15.42 -0.90
CA ASN A 37 -13.04 14.67 -0.26
C ASN A 37 -12.54 13.53 0.63
N ALA A 38 -11.26 13.50 0.98
CA ALA A 38 -10.71 12.47 1.88
C ALA A 38 -11.41 12.52 3.25
N LEU A 39 -12.00 11.40 3.68
CA LEU A 39 -12.85 11.35 4.89
C LEU A 39 -12.10 11.73 6.16
N TYR A 40 -10.81 11.37 6.28
CA TYR A 40 -10.04 11.69 7.48
C TYR A 40 -9.77 13.19 7.66
N ARG A 41 -10.11 14.02 6.66
CA ARG A 41 -10.16 15.48 6.82
C ARG A 41 -11.09 15.89 7.95
N LEU A 42 -12.19 15.18 8.16
CA LEU A 42 -13.21 15.51 9.17
C LEU A 42 -12.71 15.35 10.61
N VAL A 43 -11.68 14.54 10.80
CA VAL A 43 -11.10 14.25 12.12
C VAL A 43 -9.65 14.76 12.26
N SER A 44 -9.11 15.41 11.25
CA SER A 44 -7.82 16.10 11.32
C SER A 44 -7.99 17.47 11.98
N ASP A 45 -7.07 17.81 12.88
CA ASP A 45 -7.04 19.13 13.53
C ASP A 45 -6.56 20.21 12.57
N GLU A 46 -5.66 19.82 11.65
CA GLU A 46 -5.13 20.66 10.57
C GLU A 46 -5.21 19.90 9.24
N TRP A 47 -5.51 20.62 8.16
CA TRP A 47 -5.63 20.06 6.83
C TRP A 47 -4.82 20.81 5.79
N HIS A 48 -4.12 20.08 4.93
CA HIS A 48 -3.38 20.62 3.80
C HIS A 48 -3.73 19.90 2.50
N THR A 49 -3.84 20.66 1.41
CA THR A 49 -3.96 20.06 0.08
C THR A 49 -2.57 19.73 -0.44
N GLU A 50 -2.37 18.50 -0.89
CA GLU A 50 -1.11 18.06 -1.47
C GLU A 50 -1.05 18.32 -2.98
N PRO A 51 0.14 18.60 -3.52
CA PRO A 51 0.36 18.58 -4.95
C PRO A 51 0.24 17.15 -5.49
N THR A 52 -0.19 17.01 -6.74
CA THR A 52 -0.18 15.72 -7.44
C THR A 52 1.22 15.48 -8.00
N LEU A 53 2.08 14.86 -7.20
CA LEU A 53 3.43 14.48 -7.60
C LEU A 53 3.51 12.97 -7.88
N PRO A 54 4.34 12.51 -8.81
CA PRO A 54 4.69 11.08 -8.91
C PRO A 54 5.46 10.64 -7.66
N VAL A 55 5.51 9.33 -7.37
CA VAL A 55 6.38 8.78 -6.32
C VAL A 55 7.82 8.80 -6.85
N SER A 56 8.56 9.83 -6.50
CA SER A 56 9.90 10.17 -6.98
C SER A 56 10.71 10.86 -5.88
N ASP A 57 11.97 11.17 -6.16
CA ASP A 57 12.81 11.94 -5.23
C ASP A 57 12.19 13.32 -4.92
N GLU A 58 11.52 13.97 -5.89
CA GLU A 58 10.76 15.20 -5.67
C GLU A 58 9.66 15.03 -4.61
N TYR A 59 8.99 13.89 -4.61
CA TYR A 59 8.00 13.58 -3.58
C TYR A 59 8.65 13.40 -2.19
N VAL A 60 9.83 12.80 -2.11
CA VAL A 60 10.59 12.71 -0.86
C VAL A 60 10.97 14.09 -0.34
N GLU A 61 11.49 14.95 -1.21
CA GLU A 61 11.83 16.33 -0.87
C GLU A 61 10.60 17.09 -0.34
N TYR A 62 9.47 16.99 -1.04
CA TYR A 62 8.20 17.58 -0.58
C TYR A 62 7.83 17.08 0.83
N CYS A 63 7.93 15.78 1.09
CA CYS A 63 7.60 15.21 2.40
C CYS A 63 8.56 15.73 3.51
N LEU A 64 9.86 15.77 3.23
CA LEU A 64 10.87 16.30 4.16
C LEU A 64 10.63 17.78 4.49
N GLU A 65 10.40 18.58 3.46
CA GLU A 65 10.10 20.03 3.61
C GLU A 65 8.79 20.24 4.40
N PHE A 66 7.76 19.43 4.11
CA PHE A 66 6.50 19.49 4.85
C PHE A 66 6.70 19.16 6.33
N CYS A 67 7.46 18.11 6.64
CA CYS A 67 7.79 17.73 8.02
C CYS A 67 8.51 18.85 8.77
N LYS A 68 9.54 19.44 8.17
CA LYS A 68 10.31 20.55 8.76
C LYS A 68 9.42 21.78 9.00
N ARG A 69 8.71 22.24 7.97
CA ARG A 69 7.87 23.46 8.03
C ARG A 69 6.75 23.34 9.04
N ASN A 70 6.11 22.17 9.14
CA ASN A 70 4.98 21.94 10.03
C ASN A 70 5.38 21.31 11.37
N LYS A 71 6.69 21.14 11.64
CA LYS A 71 7.22 20.57 12.88
C LYS A 71 6.56 19.22 13.22
N ILE A 72 6.56 18.31 12.26
CA ILE A 72 5.95 16.98 12.39
C ILE A 72 6.85 16.09 13.25
N ASP A 73 6.32 15.55 14.33
CA ASP A 73 7.02 14.59 15.19
C ASP A 73 6.98 13.17 14.61
N VAL A 74 5.82 12.78 14.05
CA VAL A 74 5.61 11.45 13.47
C VAL A 74 4.90 11.58 12.12
N PHE A 75 5.47 10.97 11.10
CA PHE A 75 4.89 10.90 9.76
C PHE A 75 4.41 9.48 9.45
N PHE A 76 3.11 9.34 9.22
CA PHE A 76 2.45 8.11 8.78
C PHE A 76 2.14 8.18 7.28
N PRO A 77 3.07 7.83 6.39
CA PRO A 77 2.81 7.83 4.97
C PRO A 77 1.94 6.64 4.58
N ARG A 78 1.09 6.84 3.58
CA ARG A 78 0.41 5.73 2.90
C ARG A 78 1.02 5.48 1.52
N ARG A 79 1.49 6.53 0.86
CA ARG A 79 2.04 6.49 -0.48
C ARG A 79 3.56 6.49 -0.46
N GLY A 80 4.17 5.71 -1.36
CA GLY A 80 5.63 5.73 -1.54
C GLY A 80 6.44 5.17 -0.37
N LEU A 81 5.83 4.31 0.47
CA LEU A 81 6.45 3.76 1.68
C LEU A 81 7.85 3.19 1.44
N THR A 82 8.02 2.41 0.36
CA THR A 82 9.31 1.80 0.01
C THR A 82 10.37 2.86 -0.32
N LEU A 83 10.00 3.90 -1.08
CA LEU A 83 10.93 4.98 -1.41
C LEU A 83 11.25 5.81 -0.17
N LEU A 84 10.23 6.22 0.60
CA LEU A 84 10.42 7.00 1.83
C LEU A 84 11.28 6.26 2.86
N SER A 85 11.13 4.93 2.99
CA SER A 85 11.94 4.13 3.91
C SER A 85 13.44 4.16 3.60
N ARG A 86 13.83 4.47 2.37
CA ARG A 86 15.22 4.68 1.97
C ARG A 86 15.84 5.95 2.60
N HIS A 87 14.99 6.91 2.96
CA HIS A 87 15.36 8.22 3.49
C HIS A 87 15.06 8.38 4.99
N MET A 88 14.88 7.27 5.74
CA MET A 88 14.54 7.30 7.18
C MET A 88 15.48 8.16 8.01
N GLU A 89 16.78 8.13 7.73
CA GLU A 89 17.77 8.92 8.46
C GLU A 89 17.64 10.43 8.21
N GLU A 90 17.23 10.81 7.00
CA GLU A 90 16.98 12.21 6.64
C GLU A 90 15.75 12.75 7.38
N PHE A 91 14.67 11.95 7.50
CA PHE A 91 13.52 12.30 8.33
C PHE A 91 13.91 12.39 9.80
N ARG A 92 14.71 11.46 10.31
CA ARG A 92 15.20 11.49 11.69
C ARG A 92 16.06 12.73 11.95
N ALA A 93 16.96 13.09 11.04
CA ALA A 93 17.75 14.31 11.12
C ALA A 93 16.90 15.58 11.09
N ALA A 94 15.74 15.53 10.43
CA ALA A 94 14.75 16.62 10.41
C ALA A 94 13.86 16.65 11.67
N GLY A 95 14.08 15.73 12.64
CA GLY A 95 13.31 15.63 13.88
C GLY A 95 11.99 14.86 13.73
N THR A 96 11.77 14.15 12.62
CA THR A 96 10.55 13.40 12.34
C THR A 96 10.80 11.89 12.40
N ILE A 97 9.94 11.15 13.10
CA ILE A 97 9.91 9.70 13.04
C ILE A 97 9.05 9.29 11.84
N LEU A 98 9.68 8.64 10.85
CA LEU A 98 8.96 8.06 9.73
C LEU A 98 8.39 6.69 10.13
N ALA A 99 7.07 6.58 10.19
CA ALA A 99 6.35 5.34 10.50
C ALA A 99 6.17 4.47 9.24
N ALA A 100 7.28 4.05 8.64
CA ALA A 100 7.29 3.23 7.43
C ALA A 100 7.26 1.71 7.68
N GLY A 101 7.20 1.29 8.94
CA GLY A 101 7.16 -0.12 9.33
C GLY A 101 8.53 -0.77 9.49
N SER A 102 9.48 -0.56 8.57
CA SER A 102 10.83 -1.13 8.62
C SER A 102 11.81 -0.36 7.72
N ASP A 103 13.07 -0.83 7.68
CA ASP A 103 14.09 -0.31 6.77
C ASP A 103 13.77 -0.62 5.28
N TYR A 104 14.49 0.05 4.39
CA TYR A 104 14.29 -0.07 2.94
C TYR A 104 14.36 -1.52 2.41
N LYS A 105 15.27 -2.36 2.95
CA LYS A 105 15.43 -3.73 2.44
C LYS A 105 14.19 -4.56 2.74
N ILE A 106 13.67 -4.44 3.95
CA ILE A 106 12.45 -5.12 4.39
C ILE A 106 11.24 -4.54 3.66
N MET A 107 11.12 -3.21 3.57
CA MET A 107 10.00 -2.58 2.84
C MET A 107 9.97 -3.01 1.37
N ARG A 108 11.12 -3.06 0.69
CA ARG A 108 11.20 -3.53 -0.70
C ARG A 108 10.80 -4.99 -0.84
N LEU A 109 11.18 -5.84 0.12
CA LEU A 109 10.79 -7.25 0.13
C LEU A 109 9.27 -7.40 0.26
N LEU A 110 8.66 -6.67 1.22
CA LEU A 110 7.23 -6.77 1.51
C LEU A 110 6.35 -6.13 0.42
N ASP A 111 6.88 -5.16 -0.32
CA ASP A 111 6.18 -4.50 -1.43
C ASP A 111 6.00 -5.41 -2.66
N ASP A 112 6.85 -6.42 -2.81
CA ASP A 112 6.81 -7.40 -3.89
C ASP A 112 6.31 -8.75 -3.39
N LYS A 113 5.08 -9.13 -3.76
CA LYS A 113 4.43 -10.37 -3.30
C LYS A 113 5.18 -11.63 -3.74
N ALA A 114 5.79 -11.61 -4.94
CA ALA A 114 6.58 -12.74 -5.41
C ALA A 114 7.86 -12.89 -4.59
N ALA A 115 8.57 -11.80 -4.33
CA ALA A 115 9.74 -11.79 -3.47
C ALA A 115 9.40 -12.21 -2.02
N THR A 116 8.26 -11.73 -1.48
CA THR A 116 7.77 -12.12 -0.16
C THR A 116 7.48 -13.62 -0.08
N TYR A 117 6.82 -14.18 -1.08
CA TYR A 117 6.52 -15.61 -1.12
C TYR A 117 7.80 -16.44 -1.22
N ALA A 118 8.72 -16.10 -2.12
CA ALA A 118 10.00 -16.78 -2.24
C ALA A 118 10.82 -16.74 -0.93
N PHE A 119 10.77 -15.61 -0.21
CA PHE A 119 11.46 -15.46 1.08
C PHE A 119 10.90 -16.40 2.16
N PHE A 120 9.58 -16.55 2.24
CA PHE A 120 8.96 -17.44 3.22
C PHE A 120 9.04 -18.91 2.82
N GLU A 121 8.83 -19.23 1.53
CA GLU A 121 8.92 -20.58 0.99
C GLU A 121 10.31 -21.19 1.20
N ALA A 122 11.39 -20.40 1.04
CA ALA A 122 12.75 -20.85 1.32
C ALA A 122 12.99 -21.19 2.81
N ARG A 123 12.13 -20.77 3.71
CA ARG A 123 12.21 -21.07 5.15
C ARG A 123 11.28 -22.22 5.54
N ASP A 124 10.06 -22.17 5.06
CA ASP A 124 9.04 -23.19 5.27
C ASP A 124 7.95 -23.02 4.20
N ALA A 125 7.88 -23.99 3.29
CA ALA A 125 6.90 -23.96 2.20
C ALA A 125 5.44 -23.97 2.67
N SER A 126 5.17 -24.37 3.91
CA SER A 126 3.81 -24.35 4.48
C SER A 126 3.30 -22.94 4.79
N LEU A 127 4.20 -21.95 4.84
CA LEU A 127 3.84 -20.55 5.12
C LEU A 127 3.24 -19.81 3.91
N VAL A 128 3.32 -20.39 2.70
CA VAL A 128 2.80 -19.78 1.49
C VAL A 128 1.83 -20.72 0.78
N PRO A 129 0.77 -20.20 0.13
CA PRO A 129 -0.09 -21.02 -0.70
C PRO A 129 0.65 -21.46 -1.96
N ALA A 130 0.18 -22.54 -2.59
CA ALA A 130 0.66 -22.92 -3.92
C ALA A 130 0.49 -21.73 -4.87
N HIS A 131 1.56 -21.32 -5.52
CA HIS A 131 1.58 -20.12 -6.37
C HIS A 131 2.54 -20.28 -7.54
N LEU A 132 2.29 -19.55 -8.61
CA LEU A 132 3.17 -19.42 -9.76
C LEU A 132 3.24 -17.94 -10.15
N VAL A 133 4.41 -17.50 -10.60
CA VAL A 133 4.63 -16.14 -11.10
C VAL A 133 4.61 -16.18 -12.62
N ALA A 134 3.87 -15.27 -13.23
CA ALA A 134 3.74 -15.13 -14.68
C ALA A 134 4.06 -13.69 -15.09
N GLY A 135 4.90 -13.53 -16.10
CA GLY A 135 5.27 -12.23 -16.70
C GLY A 135 4.57 -11.96 -18.04
N THR A 136 3.99 -13.00 -18.66
CA THR A 136 3.26 -12.90 -19.93
C THR A 136 1.89 -13.54 -19.83
N TYR A 137 1.04 -13.29 -20.82
CA TYR A 137 -0.29 -13.92 -20.89
C TYR A 137 -0.19 -15.44 -21.08
N GLU A 138 0.74 -15.90 -21.87
CA GLU A 138 0.99 -17.32 -22.12
C GLU A 138 1.43 -18.04 -20.86
N GLU A 139 2.35 -17.44 -20.09
CA GLU A 139 2.78 -17.94 -18.79
C GLU A 139 1.62 -17.95 -17.77
N PHE A 140 0.77 -16.92 -17.79
CA PHE A 140 -0.43 -16.87 -16.96
C PHE A 140 -1.38 -18.02 -17.28
N CYS A 141 -1.64 -18.30 -18.56
CA CYS A 141 -2.50 -19.44 -18.97
C CYS A 141 -1.90 -20.77 -18.53
N ALA A 142 -0.58 -20.97 -18.70
CA ALA A 142 0.10 -22.18 -18.27
C ALA A 142 0.06 -22.36 -16.75
N ALA A 143 0.28 -21.27 -16.00
CA ALA A 143 0.17 -21.29 -14.54
C ALA A 143 -1.25 -21.60 -14.06
N TYR A 144 -2.26 -21.06 -14.71
CA TYR A 144 -3.66 -21.36 -14.42
C TYR A 144 -3.99 -22.83 -14.64
N GLU A 145 -3.61 -23.39 -15.80
CA GLU A 145 -3.83 -24.82 -16.11
C GLU A 145 -3.09 -25.75 -15.14
N THR A 146 -1.95 -25.32 -14.60
CA THR A 146 -1.20 -26.08 -13.60
C THR A 146 -1.88 -26.05 -12.23
N LEU A 147 -2.44 -24.91 -11.81
CA LEU A 147 -3.02 -24.77 -10.46
C LEU A 147 -4.47 -25.26 -10.37
N ARG A 148 -5.28 -25.06 -11.42
CA ARG A 148 -6.73 -25.33 -11.37
C ARG A 148 -7.12 -26.78 -11.01
N PRO A 149 -6.37 -27.85 -11.34
CA PRO A 149 -6.72 -29.21 -10.93
C PRO A 149 -6.65 -29.42 -9.42
N HIS A 150 -5.89 -28.60 -8.71
CA HIS A 150 -5.61 -28.73 -7.28
C HIS A 150 -6.48 -27.83 -6.41
N CYS A 151 -7.27 -26.93 -7.01
CA CYS A 151 -8.09 -25.98 -6.26
C CYS A 151 -9.37 -25.60 -7.04
N ARG A 152 -10.44 -25.32 -6.29
CA ARG A 152 -11.72 -24.89 -6.88
C ARG A 152 -11.63 -23.50 -7.52
N ARG A 153 -10.77 -22.64 -7.00
CA ARG A 153 -10.62 -21.25 -7.43
C ARG A 153 -9.16 -20.88 -7.50
N VAL A 154 -8.77 -20.21 -8.55
CA VAL A 154 -7.44 -19.62 -8.70
C VAL A 154 -7.57 -18.11 -8.50
N CYS A 155 -6.72 -17.54 -7.67
CA CYS A 155 -6.63 -16.10 -7.48
C CYS A 155 -5.42 -15.54 -8.21
N CYS A 156 -5.58 -14.42 -8.90
CA CYS A 156 -4.47 -13.68 -9.47
C CYS A 156 -4.40 -12.25 -8.94
N LYS A 157 -3.20 -11.72 -8.88
CA LYS A 157 -2.90 -10.34 -8.46
C LYS A 157 -1.55 -9.91 -9.01
N LEU A 158 -1.34 -8.63 -9.24
CA LEU A 158 -0.01 -8.13 -9.56
C LEU A 158 0.95 -8.33 -8.38
N THR A 159 2.23 -8.55 -8.68
CA THR A 159 3.27 -8.72 -7.65
C THR A 159 3.43 -7.44 -6.82
N LYS A 160 3.27 -6.28 -7.45
CA LYS A 160 3.23 -4.96 -6.81
C LYS A 160 1.89 -4.31 -7.08
N ASP A 161 1.15 -4.00 -6.04
CA ASP A 161 -0.19 -3.47 -6.12
C ASP A 161 -0.58 -2.88 -4.75
N GLU A 162 -1.36 -1.83 -4.75
CA GLU A 162 -1.89 -1.18 -3.56
C GLU A 162 -3.38 -1.46 -3.41
N GLY A 163 -3.81 -1.77 -2.17
CA GLY A 163 -5.23 -1.90 -1.84
C GLY A 163 -5.96 -3.10 -2.48
N ALA A 164 -5.23 -4.09 -2.99
CA ALA A 164 -5.78 -5.27 -3.69
C ALA A 164 -6.62 -4.92 -4.95
N GLU A 165 -6.37 -3.79 -5.58
CA GLU A 165 -7.12 -3.34 -6.77
C GLU A 165 -7.05 -4.31 -7.93
N THR A 166 -5.93 -5.05 -8.05
CA THR A 166 -5.71 -6.03 -9.12
C THR A 166 -6.11 -7.46 -8.73
N PHE A 167 -6.58 -7.68 -7.50
CA PHE A 167 -6.99 -9.02 -7.06
C PHE A 167 -8.20 -9.51 -7.84
N ARG A 168 -8.07 -10.68 -8.46
CA ARG A 168 -9.14 -11.36 -9.21
C ARG A 168 -9.24 -12.81 -8.80
N VAL A 169 -10.46 -13.32 -8.77
CA VAL A 169 -10.77 -14.73 -8.54
C VAL A 169 -11.32 -15.32 -9.83
N ILE A 170 -10.72 -16.40 -10.28
CA ILE A 170 -11.19 -17.17 -11.44
C ILE A 170 -11.89 -18.42 -10.91
N ASP A 171 -13.15 -18.57 -11.27
CA ASP A 171 -14.00 -19.68 -10.88
C ASP A 171 -14.70 -20.23 -12.14
N ASP A 172 -14.27 -21.38 -12.61
CA ASP A 172 -14.80 -22.00 -13.83
C ASP A 172 -16.30 -22.34 -13.74
N THR A 173 -16.83 -22.47 -12.53
CA THR A 173 -18.26 -22.76 -12.33
C THR A 173 -19.13 -21.55 -12.68
N LEU A 174 -18.60 -20.32 -12.52
CA LEU A 174 -19.28 -19.08 -12.85
C LEU A 174 -19.28 -18.79 -14.37
N LEU A 175 -18.24 -19.23 -15.08
CA LEU A 175 -18.14 -19.07 -16.54
C LEU A 175 -19.21 -19.88 -17.28
N ARG A 176 -19.65 -21.03 -16.71
CA ARG A 176 -20.71 -21.89 -17.28
C ARG A 176 -22.12 -21.34 -17.08
N SER A 177 -22.32 -20.38 -16.19
CA SER A 177 -23.63 -19.81 -15.88
C SER A 177 -24.00 -18.55 -16.69
N GLY A 178 -23.24 -18.19 -17.71
CA GLY A 178 -23.57 -17.09 -18.63
C GLY A 178 -23.35 -15.67 -18.07
N TYR A 179 -22.79 -15.52 -16.91
CA TYR A 179 -22.42 -14.22 -16.34
C TYR A 179 -21.01 -13.77 -16.77
N CYS A 180 -20.80 -13.62 -18.07
CA CYS A 180 -19.64 -12.93 -18.60
C CYS A 180 -19.92 -11.43 -18.68
N HIS A 181 -19.78 -10.68 -17.58
CA HIS A 181 -19.59 -9.25 -17.65
C HIS A 181 -18.14 -8.96 -18.04
N GLY A 182 -17.98 -8.59 -19.29
CA GLY A 182 -16.90 -7.97 -20.01
C GLY A 182 -15.56 -7.77 -19.32
N PHE A 183 -14.63 -8.69 -19.52
CA PHE A 183 -13.21 -8.39 -19.47
C PHE A 183 -12.75 -8.00 -20.87
N SER A 184 -12.71 -6.70 -21.16
CA SER A 184 -11.89 -6.17 -22.25
C SER A 184 -10.51 -5.86 -21.69
N LEU A 185 -9.53 -6.70 -22.04
CA LEU A 185 -8.12 -6.33 -21.89
C LEU A 185 -7.86 -5.09 -22.76
N PRO A 186 -7.10 -4.09 -22.29
CA PRO A 186 -6.66 -3.02 -23.17
C PRO A 186 -5.82 -3.64 -24.29
N ARG A 187 -6.23 -3.40 -25.55
CA ARG A 187 -5.43 -3.76 -26.72
C ARG A 187 -4.19 -2.88 -26.74
N SER A 188 -3.05 -3.54 -26.85
CA SER A 188 -1.73 -2.95 -27.07
C SER A 188 -1.72 -1.91 -28.17
#